data_89974fc3ad1280e03f111f3f36b957d4
#
_entry.id   89974fc3ad1280e03f111f3f36b957d4
#
_cell.length_a   1.000
_cell.length_b   1.000
_cell.length_c   1.000
_cell.angle_alpha   90.00
_cell.angle_beta   90.00
_cell.angle_gamma   90.00
#
_symmetry.space_group_name_H-M   'P 1'
#
loop_
_entity.id
_entity.type
_entity.pdbx_description
1 polymer ?
#
loop_
_entity_poly.entity_id
_entity_poly.type
_entity_poly.pdbx_seq_one_letter_code
_entity_poly.pdbx_strand_id
1 'polypeptide(L)'
;MAKIDDSVKKKVPELRFPGFTDDWEERKLGSLTTVVRGASPRPIQDPKWFDKESDIGWLRIADVTEQNGRIYHLEQHISKLGQEKTRVLTEPHLLLSIAATVGKPVVNYVKTGVHDGFLIFLNPTFEREFMFQWLEMFRPKWQKYGQPGSQVNLNSELVRNQEIVLPNYKEQQKIGSFFKQLDNTITLHQRKLDLLKEQKKGYLQKMFPKNGAKVPELRFAGFADDWEERKLSDIVSRLSKSSNNSELPRVEFEDIVSGEGRLNKDVSHKFDDRKGILFSSQNILYGKLRPYLKNWLLADFKGIALGDFW
;
A
#
# COMPACT_ATOMS: atom_id res chain seq x y z
N MET A 1 -44.35 4.39 3.17
CA MET A 1 -42.93 3.99 2.90
C MET A 1 -42.97 2.72 2.07
N ALA A 2 -42.73 2.83 0.75
CA ALA A 2 -42.64 1.67 -0.12
C ALA A 2 -41.36 0.90 0.21
N LYS A 3 -41.47 -0.39 0.48
CA LYS A 3 -40.32 -1.30 0.56
C LYS A 3 -39.69 -1.33 -0.83
N ILE A 4 -38.44 -0.86 -0.91
CA ILE A 4 -37.60 -1.03 -2.09
C ILE A 4 -37.37 -2.53 -2.23
N ASP A 5 -37.82 -3.08 -3.36
CA ASP A 5 -37.60 -4.48 -3.70
C ASP A 5 -36.11 -4.68 -4.05
N ASP A 6 -35.35 -5.28 -3.14
CA ASP A 6 -33.92 -5.59 -3.29
C ASP A 6 -33.65 -6.73 -4.32
N SER A 7 -34.66 -7.20 -5.05
CA SER A 7 -34.57 -8.37 -5.93
C SER A 7 -34.02 -8.09 -7.33
N VAL A 8 -33.84 -6.83 -7.75
CA VAL A 8 -33.18 -6.52 -9.02
C VAL A 8 -31.68 -6.27 -8.73
N LYS A 9 -30.88 -7.32 -8.74
CA LYS A 9 -29.41 -7.22 -8.80
C LYS A 9 -29.08 -6.35 -10.02
N LYS A 10 -28.64 -5.10 -9.80
CA LYS A 10 -28.16 -4.24 -10.88
C LYS A 10 -27.03 -4.98 -11.62
N LYS A 11 -27.27 -5.36 -12.87
CA LYS A 11 -26.30 -6.05 -13.73
C LYS A 11 -25.22 -5.13 -14.30
N VAL A 12 -25.21 -3.86 -13.89
CA VAL A 12 -24.26 -2.84 -14.37
C VAL A 12 -23.75 -2.00 -13.19
N PRO A 13 -22.49 -1.53 -13.23
CA PRO A 13 -21.92 -0.67 -12.20
C PRO A 13 -22.55 0.73 -12.23
N GLU A 14 -22.46 1.46 -11.10
CA GLU A 14 -22.92 2.87 -11.00
C GLU A 14 -22.12 3.81 -11.90
N LEU A 15 -20.80 3.57 -12.02
CA LEU A 15 -19.92 4.32 -12.91
C LEU A 15 -19.54 3.47 -14.10
N ARG A 16 -19.72 4.03 -15.30
CA ARG A 16 -19.44 3.34 -16.54
C ARG A 16 -18.83 4.30 -17.57
N PHE A 17 -17.95 3.80 -18.40
CA PHE A 17 -17.42 4.60 -19.50
C PHE A 17 -18.51 4.89 -20.53
N PRO A 18 -18.55 6.11 -21.12
CA PRO A 18 -19.49 6.43 -22.18
C PRO A 18 -19.38 5.47 -23.38
N GLY A 19 -20.52 5.14 -23.98
CA GLY A 19 -20.60 4.27 -25.16
C GLY A 19 -20.80 2.79 -24.88
N PHE A 20 -20.84 2.37 -23.61
CA PHE A 20 -21.19 1.01 -23.21
C PHE A 20 -22.57 0.99 -22.56
N THR A 21 -23.51 0.24 -23.17
CA THR A 21 -24.92 0.18 -22.72
C THR A 21 -25.36 -1.24 -22.38
N ASP A 22 -24.68 -2.26 -22.91
CA ASP A 22 -25.02 -3.67 -22.73
C ASP A 22 -24.99 -4.10 -21.28
N ASP A 23 -25.90 -4.99 -20.88
CA ASP A 23 -25.85 -5.62 -19.56
C ASP A 23 -24.56 -6.45 -19.39
N TRP A 24 -24.06 -6.50 -18.17
CA TRP A 24 -22.96 -7.39 -17.83
C TRP A 24 -23.48 -8.82 -17.67
N GLU A 25 -22.71 -9.79 -18.13
CA GLU A 25 -23.04 -11.21 -18.06
C GLU A 25 -22.52 -11.85 -16.77
N GLU A 26 -23.36 -12.67 -16.14
CA GLU A 26 -22.95 -13.49 -15.02
C GLU A 26 -22.39 -14.82 -15.51
N ARG A 27 -21.14 -15.14 -15.17
CA ARG A 27 -20.41 -16.34 -15.59
C ARG A 27 -19.61 -16.94 -14.43
N LYS A 28 -19.37 -18.25 -14.46
CA LYS A 28 -18.41 -18.89 -13.56
C LYS A 28 -17.00 -18.71 -14.11
N LEU A 29 -16.01 -18.43 -13.23
CA LEU A 29 -14.60 -18.31 -13.64
C LEU A 29 -14.11 -19.53 -14.44
N GLY A 30 -14.50 -20.74 -14.03
CA GLY A 30 -14.15 -21.98 -14.72
C GLY A 30 -14.71 -22.11 -16.14
N SER A 31 -15.75 -21.31 -16.52
CA SER A 31 -16.23 -21.24 -17.91
C SER A 31 -15.45 -20.25 -18.77
N LEU A 32 -14.63 -19.39 -18.16
CA LEU A 32 -13.87 -18.33 -18.82
C LEU A 32 -12.40 -18.69 -19.01
N THR A 33 -11.89 -19.73 -18.33
CA THR A 33 -10.49 -20.10 -18.34
C THR A 33 -10.27 -21.50 -17.77
N THR A 34 -9.19 -22.14 -18.16
CA THR A 34 -8.74 -23.38 -17.51
C THR A 34 -7.88 -23.04 -16.30
N VAL A 35 -8.37 -23.36 -15.10
CA VAL A 35 -7.66 -23.13 -13.83
C VAL A 35 -6.83 -24.35 -13.47
N VAL A 36 -5.52 -24.22 -13.44
CA VAL A 36 -4.58 -25.29 -13.03
C VAL A 36 -3.72 -24.83 -11.86
N ARG A 37 -3.28 -25.78 -11.04
CA ARG A 37 -2.35 -25.51 -9.95
C ARG A 37 -0.91 -25.56 -10.42
N GLY A 38 -0.04 -24.66 -9.92
CA GLY A 38 1.40 -24.77 -10.05
C GLY A 38 1.95 -26.07 -9.45
N ALA A 39 3.21 -26.35 -9.64
CA ALA A 39 3.86 -27.55 -9.12
C ALA A 39 5.26 -27.24 -8.59
N SER A 40 5.68 -27.95 -7.55
CA SER A 40 7.00 -27.77 -6.93
C SER A 40 7.78 -29.06 -6.93
N PRO A 41 9.10 -29.04 -7.24
CA PRO A 41 9.96 -30.17 -7.02
C PRO A 41 10.05 -30.51 -5.53
N ARG A 42 10.31 -31.77 -5.17
CA ARG A 42 10.38 -32.22 -3.78
C ARG A 42 11.66 -33.00 -3.51
N PRO A 43 12.30 -32.80 -2.35
CA PRO A 43 12.07 -31.71 -1.39
C PRO A 43 12.54 -30.38 -1.97
N ILE A 44 11.80 -29.29 -1.74
CA ILE A 44 12.05 -27.97 -2.37
C ILE A 44 13.37 -27.34 -1.94
N GLN A 45 13.92 -27.75 -0.79
CA GLN A 45 15.17 -27.23 -0.25
C GLN A 45 16.43 -27.79 -0.94
N ASP A 46 16.29 -28.82 -1.77
CA ASP A 46 17.42 -29.44 -2.47
C ASP A 46 18.03 -28.45 -3.48
N PRO A 47 19.32 -28.07 -3.36
CA PRO A 47 19.97 -27.08 -4.24
C PRO A 47 19.96 -27.46 -5.73
N LYS A 48 19.86 -28.76 -6.07
CA LYS A 48 19.81 -29.23 -7.46
C LYS A 48 18.67 -28.64 -8.28
N TRP A 49 17.61 -28.15 -7.61
CA TRP A 49 16.46 -27.54 -8.28
C TRP A 49 16.70 -26.11 -8.75
N PHE A 50 17.81 -25.49 -8.31
CA PHE A 50 18.08 -24.09 -8.60
C PHE A 50 19.39 -23.91 -9.34
N ASP A 51 19.42 -22.92 -10.25
CA ASP A 51 20.58 -22.59 -11.07
C ASP A 51 20.51 -21.11 -11.45
N LYS A 52 21.49 -20.33 -11.00
CA LYS A 52 21.53 -18.88 -11.21
C LYS A 52 21.68 -18.49 -12.68
N GLU A 53 22.24 -19.37 -13.50
CA GLU A 53 22.44 -19.15 -14.95
C GLU A 53 21.19 -19.53 -15.79
N SER A 54 20.15 -20.07 -15.15
CA SER A 54 18.89 -20.39 -15.82
C SER A 54 18.14 -19.11 -16.20
N ASP A 55 17.51 -19.09 -17.37
CA ASP A 55 16.65 -18.02 -17.84
C ASP A 55 15.20 -18.10 -17.29
N ILE A 56 14.88 -19.13 -16.51
CA ILE A 56 13.57 -19.33 -15.90
C ILE A 56 13.64 -18.96 -14.41
N GLY A 57 12.96 -17.89 -14.03
CA GLY A 57 12.85 -17.47 -12.63
C GLY A 57 11.92 -18.40 -11.82
N TRP A 58 12.15 -18.51 -10.53
CA TRP A 58 11.30 -19.23 -9.58
C TRP A 58 10.48 -18.24 -8.75
N LEU A 59 9.17 -18.24 -8.97
CA LEU A 59 8.26 -17.31 -8.28
C LEU A 59 8.09 -17.67 -6.81
N ARG A 60 8.44 -16.75 -5.92
CA ARG A 60 8.24 -16.87 -4.45
C ARG A 60 7.15 -15.91 -3.98
N ILE A 61 6.59 -16.16 -2.80
CA ILE A 61 5.60 -15.26 -2.18
C ILE A 61 6.19 -13.87 -1.86
N ALA A 62 7.48 -13.81 -1.52
CA ALA A 62 8.17 -12.54 -1.28
C ALA A 62 8.16 -11.64 -2.53
N ASP A 63 8.44 -12.21 -3.71
CA ASP A 63 8.43 -11.49 -4.98
C ASP A 63 7.05 -10.87 -5.30
N VAL A 64 5.98 -11.58 -4.92
CA VAL A 64 4.59 -11.09 -5.07
C VAL A 64 4.33 -9.87 -4.20
N THR A 65 4.84 -9.87 -2.97
CA THR A 65 4.67 -8.75 -2.03
C THR A 65 5.49 -7.54 -2.47
N GLU A 66 6.75 -7.75 -2.80
CA GLU A 66 7.70 -6.72 -3.20
C GLU A 66 7.26 -5.99 -4.48
N GLN A 67 6.81 -6.75 -5.49
CA GLN A 67 6.42 -6.23 -6.79
C GLN A 67 4.90 -6.03 -6.94
N ASN A 68 4.17 -6.05 -5.82
CA ASN A 68 2.71 -5.84 -5.78
C ASN A 68 1.93 -6.70 -6.79
N GLY A 69 2.34 -7.95 -6.97
CA GLY A 69 1.71 -8.90 -7.88
C GLY A 69 2.05 -8.71 -9.36
N ARG A 70 2.93 -7.78 -9.73
CA ARG A 70 3.38 -7.56 -11.12
C ARG A 70 4.85 -7.91 -11.25
N ILE A 71 5.16 -9.14 -11.66
CA ILE A 71 6.49 -9.74 -11.59
C ILE A 71 7.31 -9.40 -12.82
N TYR A 72 8.25 -8.48 -12.67
CA TYR A 72 9.18 -8.06 -13.73
C TYR A 72 10.58 -8.63 -13.57
N HIS A 73 10.94 -9.13 -12.38
CA HIS A 73 12.20 -9.78 -12.09
C HIS A 73 12.03 -10.85 -11.00
N LEU A 74 12.87 -11.86 -11.03
CA LEU A 74 12.95 -12.93 -10.04
C LEU A 74 14.41 -13.16 -9.69
N GLU A 75 14.73 -13.18 -8.39
CA GLU A 75 16.12 -13.39 -7.94
C GLU A 75 16.53 -14.86 -7.97
N GLN A 76 15.59 -15.75 -7.68
CA GLN A 76 15.84 -17.18 -7.70
C GLN A 76 15.45 -17.77 -9.03
N HIS A 77 16.29 -18.62 -9.59
CA HIS A 77 16.06 -19.28 -10.88
C HIS A 77 16.02 -20.79 -10.72
N ILE A 78 15.17 -21.46 -11.51
CA ILE A 78 14.98 -22.89 -11.43
C ILE A 78 15.85 -23.60 -12.48
N SER A 79 16.58 -24.66 -12.06
CA SER A 79 17.41 -25.46 -12.95
C SER A 79 16.58 -26.22 -14.00
N LYS A 80 17.21 -26.72 -15.06
CA LYS A 80 16.57 -27.59 -16.07
C LYS A 80 15.86 -28.78 -15.44
N LEU A 81 16.50 -29.43 -14.46
CA LEU A 81 15.91 -30.53 -13.70
C LEU A 81 14.67 -30.10 -12.89
N GLY A 82 14.72 -28.91 -12.31
CA GLY A 82 13.58 -28.34 -11.59
C GLY A 82 12.42 -27.96 -12.51
N GLN A 83 12.72 -27.47 -13.72
CA GLN A 83 11.71 -27.14 -14.74
C GLN A 83 10.84 -28.33 -15.14
N GLU A 84 11.39 -29.56 -15.14
CA GLU A 84 10.63 -30.79 -15.41
C GLU A 84 9.60 -31.11 -14.30
N LYS A 85 9.76 -30.54 -13.10
CA LYS A 85 8.93 -30.78 -11.91
C LYS A 85 8.02 -29.61 -11.57
N THR A 86 8.02 -28.55 -12.36
CA THR A 86 7.19 -27.37 -12.15
C THR A 86 6.39 -27.02 -13.42
N ARG A 87 5.53 -26.04 -13.33
CA ARG A 87 4.89 -25.45 -14.51
C ARG A 87 5.65 -24.19 -14.91
N VAL A 88 6.23 -24.22 -16.09
CA VAL A 88 6.98 -23.10 -16.67
C VAL A 88 6.05 -22.29 -17.57
N LEU A 89 6.02 -20.98 -17.35
CA LEU A 89 5.32 -20.00 -18.17
C LEU A 89 6.35 -19.15 -18.91
N THR A 90 6.30 -19.18 -20.22
CA THR A 90 7.20 -18.39 -21.08
C THR A 90 6.62 -17.06 -21.51
N GLU A 91 5.31 -16.88 -21.32
CA GLU A 91 4.57 -15.69 -21.65
C GLU A 91 3.80 -15.15 -20.42
N PRO A 92 3.37 -13.89 -20.43
CA PRO A 92 2.62 -13.33 -19.33
C PRO A 92 1.25 -14.00 -19.12
N HIS A 93 1.04 -14.55 -17.94
CA HIS A 93 -0.21 -15.16 -17.48
C HIS A 93 -0.71 -14.48 -16.21
N LEU A 94 -2.02 -14.58 -15.99
CA LEU A 94 -2.62 -14.24 -14.70
C LEU A 94 -2.55 -15.46 -13.78
N LEU A 95 -2.13 -15.24 -12.55
CA LEU A 95 -2.08 -16.24 -11.49
C LEU A 95 -2.85 -15.73 -10.26
N LEU A 96 -3.16 -16.65 -9.36
CA LEU A 96 -3.78 -16.34 -8.07
C LEU A 96 -3.02 -17.03 -6.95
N SER A 97 -2.51 -16.27 -5.98
CA SER A 97 -1.88 -16.85 -4.80
C SER A 97 -2.92 -17.56 -3.91
N ILE A 98 -2.64 -18.80 -3.54
CA ILE A 98 -3.48 -19.61 -2.64
C ILE A 98 -2.77 -19.96 -1.33
N ALA A 99 -1.55 -19.47 -1.13
CA ALA A 99 -0.75 -19.67 0.08
C ALA A 99 -0.17 -18.33 0.54
N ALA A 100 -0.08 -18.11 1.84
CA ALA A 100 0.43 -16.91 2.52
C ALA A 100 -0.32 -15.62 2.14
N THR A 101 -0.18 -15.12 0.91
CA THR A 101 -0.92 -13.95 0.39
C THR A 101 -2.21 -14.35 -0.32
N VAL A 102 -3.03 -15.16 0.32
CA VAL A 102 -4.23 -15.77 -0.28
C VAL A 102 -5.12 -14.73 -0.99
N GLY A 103 -5.51 -15.08 -2.23
CA GLY A 103 -6.37 -14.26 -3.06
C GLY A 103 -5.66 -13.09 -3.77
N LYS A 104 -4.34 -12.92 -3.60
CA LYS A 104 -3.57 -11.90 -4.32
C LYS A 104 -3.41 -12.33 -5.78
N PRO A 105 -3.87 -11.52 -6.76
CA PRO A 105 -3.58 -11.77 -8.17
C PRO A 105 -2.11 -11.46 -8.48
N VAL A 106 -1.57 -12.20 -9.46
CA VAL A 106 -0.19 -12.05 -9.90
C VAL A 106 -0.14 -12.14 -11.42
N VAL A 107 0.67 -11.29 -12.06
CA VAL A 107 1.00 -11.39 -13.48
C VAL A 107 2.51 -11.54 -13.61
N ASN A 108 2.97 -12.61 -14.25
CA ASN A 108 4.37 -12.74 -14.61
C ASN A 108 4.63 -12.02 -15.95
N TYR A 109 5.66 -11.18 -15.99
CA TYR A 109 6.15 -10.52 -17.22
C TYR A 109 7.51 -11.10 -17.67
N VAL A 110 8.03 -12.06 -16.92
CA VAL A 110 9.27 -12.79 -17.19
C VAL A 110 8.98 -14.29 -17.22
N LYS A 111 9.86 -15.08 -17.81
CA LYS A 111 9.76 -16.53 -17.79
C LYS A 111 9.80 -17.05 -16.37
N THR A 112 8.80 -17.84 -15.99
CA THR A 112 8.52 -18.13 -14.57
C THR A 112 8.19 -19.60 -14.37
N GLY A 113 8.89 -20.26 -13.47
CA GLY A 113 8.48 -21.51 -12.85
C GLY A 113 7.51 -21.21 -11.69
N VAL A 114 6.35 -21.85 -11.70
CA VAL A 114 5.25 -21.57 -10.77
C VAL A 114 5.05 -22.71 -9.79
N HIS A 115 5.27 -22.43 -8.50
CA HIS A 115 5.09 -23.42 -7.46
C HIS A 115 3.61 -23.69 -7.10
N ASP A 116 3.36 -24.73 -6.33
CA ASP A 116 2.04 -25.23 -5.96
C ASP A 116 1.23 -24.31 -5.03
N GLY A 117 1.78 -23.18 -4.62
CA GLY A 117 1.08 -22.09 -3.90
C GLY A 117 0.30 -21.13 -4.79
N PHE A 118 0.27 -21.38 -6.11
CA PHE A 118 -0.46 -20.55 -7.07
C PHE A 118 -1.42 -21.37 -7.94
N LEU A 119 -2.51 -20.75 -8.35
CA LEU A 119 -3.34 -21.16 -9.47
C LEU A 119 -2.96 -20.33 -10.71
N ILE A 120 -3.03 -20.94 -11.89
CA ILE A 120 -2.71 -20.35 -13.18
C ILE A 120 -3.99 -20.35 -14.03
N PHE A 121 -4.32 -19.21 -14.64
CA PHE A 121 -5.44 -19.08 -15.56
C PHE A 121 -4.93 -19.24 -17.00
N LEU A 122 -5.22 -20.41 -17.59
CA LEU A 122 -4.82 -20.74 -18.97
C LEU A 122 -5.95 -20.51 -19.96
N ASN A 123 -5.62 -20.11 -21.18
CA ASN A 123 -6.58 -19.86 -22.26
C ASN A 123 -7.76 -18.98 -21.85
N PRO A 124 -7.52 -17.81 -21.26
CA PRO A 124 -8.60 -16.96 -20.78
C PRO A 124 -9.39 -16.32 -21.94
N THR A 125 -10.71 -16.23 -21.77
CA THR A 125 -11.61 -15.46 -22.65
C THR A 125 -11.91 -14.06 -22.09
N PHE A 126 -11.35 -13.72 -20.94
CA PHE A 126 -11.42 -12.40 -20.31
C PHE A 126 -10.15 -11.57 -20.59
N GLU A 127 -10.24 -10.27 -20.43
CA GLU A 127 -9.10 -9.38 -20.46
C GLU A 127 -8.29 -9.47 -19.16
N ARG A 128 -6.96 -9.62 -19.28
CA ARG A 128 -6.07 -9.95 -18.15
C ARG A 128 -6.01 -8.86 -17.08
N GLU A 129 -5.90 -7.58 -17.48
CA GLU A 129 -5.82 -6.47 -16.51
C GLU A 129 -7.15 -6.25 -15.81
N PHE A 130 -8.27 -6.38 -16.52
CA PHE A 130 -9.60 -6.36 -15.93
C PHE A 130 -9.75 -7.43 -14.85
N MET A 131 -9.37 -8.67 -15.18
CA MET A 131 -9.48 -9.79 -14.24
C MET A 131 -8.51 -9.63 -13.06
N PHE A 132 -7.31 -9.10 -13.28
CA PHE A 132 -6.38 -8.75 -12.20
C PHE A 132 -7.04 -7.81 -11.20
N GLN A 133 -7.65 -6.74 -11.67
CA GLN A 133 -8.32 -5.75 -10.81
C GLN A 133 -9.56 -6.33 -10.12
N TRP A 134 -10.32 -7.14 -10.84
CA TRP A 134 -11.47 -7.82 -10.24
C TRP A 134 -11.05 -8.77 -9.11
N LEU A 135 -9.99 -9.55 -9.29
CA LEU A 135 -9.46 -10.44 -8.26
C LEU A 135 -8.91 -9.65 -7.05
N GLU A 136 -8.26 -8.51 -7.29
CA GLU A 136 -7.78 -7.64 -6.20
C GLU A 136 -8.97 -7.08 -5.38
N MET A 137 -10.00 -6.58 -6.05
CA MET A 137 -11.25 -6.12 -5.41
C MET A 137 -11.94 -7.25 -4.65
N PHE A 138 -11.97 -8.46 -5.21
CA PHE A 138 -12.64 -9.61 -4.62
C PHE A 138 -11.86 -10.26 -3.47
N ARG A 139 -10.57 -9.97 -3.33
CA ARG A 139 -9.64 -10.59 -2.37
C ARG A 139 -10.18 -10.65 -0.92
N PRO A 140 -10.79 -9.59 -0.35
CA PRO A 140 -11.37 -9.66 1.00
C PRO A 140 -12.49 -10.70 1.15
N LYS A 141 -13.18 -11.04 0.05
CA LYS A 141 -14.23 -12.07 0.06
C LYS A 141 -13.66 -13.48 0.14
N TRP A 142 -12.47 -13.74 -0.43
CA TRP A 142 -11.80 -15.03 -0.30
C TRP A 142 -11.54 -15.41 1.16
N GLN A 143 -11.28 -14.42 2.01
CA GLN A 143 -11.01 -14.64 3.43
C GLN A 143 -12.21 -15.20 4.18
N LYS A 144 -13.43 -15.00 3.68
CA LYS A 144 -14.67 -15.57 4.27
C LYS A 144 -14.80 -17.08 4.10
N TYR A 145 -14.02 -17.69 3.20
CA TYR A 145 -14.00 -19.15 3.03
C TYR A 145 -13.10 -19.86 4.06
N GLY A 146 -12.37 -19.13 4.89
CA GLY A 146 -11.66 -19.66 6.05
C GLY A 146 -12.53 -19.67 7.32
N GLN A 147 -12.35 -20.68 8.18
CA GLN A 147 -12.93 -20.62 9.52
C GLN A 147 -12.16 -19.60 10.38
N PRO A 148 -12.80 -18.93 11.37
CA PRO A 148 -12.11 -18.05 12.29
C PRO A 148 -10.90 -18.74 12.93
N GLY A 149 -9.70 -18.15 12.76
CA GLY A 149 -8.46 -18.72 13.30
C GLY A 149 -7.80 -19.80 12.45
N SER A 150 -8.38 -20.20 11.31
CA SER A 150 -7.76 -21.14 10.37
C SER A 150 -7.23 -20.45 9.12
N GLN A 151 -6.19 -21.02 8.52
CA GLN A 151 -5.66 -20.56 7.24
C GLN A 151 -6.71 -20.81 6.14
N VAL A 152 -7.03 -19.77 5.36
CA VAL A 152 -7.95 -19.90 4.20
C VAL A 152 -7.38 -20.92 3.23
N ASN A 153 -8.12 -21.98 2.96
CA ASN A 153 -7.74 -23.02 2.02
C ASN A 153 -8.41 -22.77 0.66
N LEU A 154 -7.88 -21.82 -0.08
CA LEU A 154 -8.35 -21.52 -1.43
C LEU A 154 -7.83 -22.60 -2.38
N ASN A 155 -8.73 -23.24 -3.09
CA ASN A 155 -8.42 -24.32 -4.04
C ASN A 155 -8.99 -24.04 -5.44
N SER A 156 -8.58 -24.82 -6.43
CA SER A 156 -9.00 -24.64 -7.82
C SER A 156 -10.50 -24.81 -8.04
N GLU A 157 -11.17 -25.63 -7.25
CA GLU A 157 -12.61 -25.87 -7.36
C GLU A 157 -13.41 -24.66 -6.89
N LEU A 158 -13.09 -24.09 -5.73
CA LEU A 158 -13.69 -22.84 -5.25
C LEU A 158 -13.53 -21.71 -6.25
N VAL A 159 -12.32 -21.57 -6.82
CA VAL A 159 -12.03 -20.52 -7.80
C VAL A 159 -12.82 -20.74 -9.09
N ARG A 160 -12.89 -21.97 -9.61
CA ARG A 160 -13.68 -22.29 -10.81
C ARG A 160 -15.17 -22.03 -10.65
N ASN A 161 -15.70 -22.31 -9.46
CA ASN A 161 -17.13 -22.14 -9.16
C ASN A 161 -17.51 -20.69 -8.79
N GLN A 162 -16.52 -19.79 -8.63
CA GLN A 162 -16.81 -18.39 -8.32
C GLN A 162 -17.54 -17.72 -9.48
N GLU A 163 -18.70 -17.14 -9.19
CA GLU A 163 -19.45 -16.33 -10.11
C GLU A 163 -18.88 -14.92 -10.21
N ILE A 164 -18.82 -14.41 -11.43
CA ILE A 164 -18.37 -13.06 -11.75
C ILE A 164 -19.37 -12.45 -12.74
N VAL A 165 -19.68 -11.18 -12.52
CA VAL A 165 -20.43 -10.38 -13.48
C VAL A 165 -19.43 -9.53 -14.26
N LEU A 166 -19.39 -9.66 -15.58
CA LEU A 166 -18.39 -9.01 -16.43
C LEU A 166 -19.00 -8.43 -17.72
N PRO A 167 -18.46 -7.31 -18.24
CA PRO A 167 -18.88 -6.70 -19.49
C PRO A 167 -18.32 -7.45 -20.71
N ASN A 168 -18.69 -6.97 -21.89
CA ASN A 168 -18.04 -7.38 -23.13
C ASN A 168 -16.51 -7.08 -23.09
N TYR A 169 -15.75 -7.77 -23.94
CA TYR A 169 -14.28 -7.71 -23.94
C TYR A 169 -13.71 -6.30 -24.15
N LYS A 170 -14.35 -5.46 -24.97
CA LYS A 170 -13.89 -4.08 -25.23
C LYS A 170 -14.01 -3.20 -23.96
N GLU A 171 -15.10 -3.36 -23.22
CA GLU A 171 -15.29 -2.64 -21.96
C GLU A 171 -14.32 -3.16 -20.88
N GLN A 172 -14.06 -4.49 -20.83
CA GLN A 172 -13.01 -5.06 -19.96
C GLN A 172 -11.66 -4.43 -20.25
N GLN A 173 -11.26 -4.29 -21.51
CA GLN A 173 -10.01 -3.62 -21.91
C GLN A 173 -9.97 -2.16 -21.44
N LYS A 174 -11.06 -1.43 -21.54
CA LYS A 174 -11.12 -0.03 -21.13
C LYS A 174 -10.97 0.10 -19.61
N ILE A 175 -11.69 -0.73 -18.85
CA ILE A 175 -11.62 -0.77 -17.39
C ILE A 175 -10.22 -1.21 -16.91
N GLY A 176 -9.69 -2.29 -17.46
CA GLY A 176 -8.37 -2.80 -17.11
C GLY A 176 -7.25 -1.77 -17.37
N SER A 177 -7.28 -1.13 -18.54
CA SER A 177 -6.33 -0.07 -18.90
C SER A 177 -6.40 1.14 -17.96
N PHE A 178 -7.60 1.54 -17.58
CA PHE A 178 -7.80 2.66 -16.66
C PHE A 178 -7.16 2.39 -15.30
N PHE A 179 -7.48 1.25 -14.69
CA PHE A 179 -6.91 0.90 -13.39
C PHE A 179 -5.40 0.66 -13.46
N LYS A 180 -4.89 0.07 -14.54
CA LYS A 180 -3.44 -0.07 -14.75
C LYS A 180 -2.73 1.29 -14.79
N GLN A 181 -3.33 2.28 -15.44
CA GLN A 181 -2.80 3.65 -15.45
C GLN A 181 -2.81 4.28 -14.05
N LEU A 182 -3.86 4.06 -13.26
CA LEU A 182 -3.92 4.50 -11.87
C LEU A 182 -2.82 3.82 -11.03
N ASP A 183 -2.64 2.51 -11.13
CA ASP A 183 -1.58 1.77 -10.44
C ASP A 183 -0.20 2.32 -10.77
N ASN A 184 0.07 2.59 -12.04
CA ASN A 184 1.33 3.19 -12.50
C ASN A 184 1.53 4.59 -11.91
N THR A 185 0.48 5.42 -11.89
CA THR A 185 0.52 6.77 -11.34
C THR A 185 0.80 6.75 -9.84
N ILE A 186 0.11 5.88 -9.09
CA ILE A 186 0.32 5.68 -7.66
C ILE A 186 1.79 5.26 -7.40
N THR A 187 2.30 4.31 -8.17
CA THR A 187 3.69 3.83 -8.04
C THR A 187 4.71 4.94 -8.30
N LEU A 188 4.50 5.77 -9.34
CA LEU A 188 5.37 6.91 -9.65
C LEU A 188 5.35 7.95 -8.53
N HIS A 189 4.18 8.28 -7.99
CA HIS A 189 4.07 9.22 -6.88
C HIS A 189 4.71 8.69 -5.60
N GLN A 190 4.58 7.39 -5.32
CA GLN A 190 5.24 6.76 -4.18
C GLN A 190 6.76 6.85 -4.30
N ARG A 191 7.33 6.50 -5.47
CA ARG A 191 8.76 6.63 -5.73
C ARG A 191 9.25 8.08 -5.57
N LYS A 192 8.48 9.05 -6.10
CA LYS A 192 8.80 10.47 -5.95
C LYS A 192 8.81 10.89 -4.48
N LEU A 193 7.83 10.43 -3.70
CA LEU A 193 7.75 10.70 -2.26
C LEU A 193 8.97 10.14 -1.53
N ASP A 194 9.37 8.92 -1.83
CA ASP A 194 10.51 8.27 -1.19
C ASP A 194 11.82 8.99 -1.54
N LEU A 195 12.03 9.36 -2.80
CA LEU A 195 13.17 10.17 -3.23
C LEU A 195 13.22 11.54 -2.54
N LEU A 196 12.08 12.22 -2.40
CA LEU A 196 12.00 13.51 -1.68
C LEU A 196 12.30 13.34 -0.18
N LYS A 197 11.89 12.24 0.44
CA LYS A 197 12.24 11.92 1.82
C LYS A 197 13.74 11.72 1.99
N GLU A 198 14.38 10.97 1.11
CA GLU A 198 15.83 10.77 1.14
C GLU A 198 16.59 12.08 0.85
N GLN A 199 16.13 12.89 -0.09
CA GLN A 199 16.69 14.20 -0.35
C GLN A 199 16.58 15.13 0.88
N LYS A 200 15.39 15.20 1.51
CA LYS A 200 15.20 15.95 2.76
C LYS A 200 16.17 15.50 3.83
N LYS A 201 16.33 14.19 4.01
CA LYS A 201 17.27 13.61 4.98
C LYS A 201 18.72 14.02 4.67
N GLY A 202 19.13 13.97 3.40
CA GLY A 202 20.46 14.42 2.97
C GLY A 202 20.70 15.91 3.24
N TYR A 203 19.72 16.77 2.96
CA TYR A 203 19.81 18.20 3.28
C TYR A 203 19.88 18.46 4.78
N LEU A 204 19.08 17.79 5.58
CA LEU A 204 19.13 17.93 7.05
C LEU A 204 20.51 17.56 7.61
N GLN A 205 21.19 16.56 7.03
CA GLN A 205 22.54 16.17 7.46
C GLN A 205 23.62 17.16 7.05
N LYS A 206 23.43 17.90 5.96
CA LYS A 206 24.44 18.80 5.38
C LYS A 206 24.20 20.27 5.69
N MET A 207 22.96 20.69 5.91
CA MET A 207 22.58 22.06 6.20
C MET A 207 22.60 22.42 7.67
N PHE A 208 22.91 21.45 8.55
CA PHE A 208 23.16 21.68 9.97
C PHE A 208 24.62 21.34 10.28
N PRO A 209 25.31 22.16 11.10
CA PRO A 209 26.69 21.89 11.47
C PRO A 209 26.82 20.56 12.22
N LYS A 210 27.88 19.83 11.97
CA LYS A 210 28.26 18.67 12.78
C LYS A 210 28.85 19.14 14.11
N ASN A 211 28.90 18.26 15.10
CA ASN A 211 29.44 18.55 16.43
C ASN A 211 30.76 19.31 16.36
N GLY A 212 30.81 20.52 16.93
CA GLY A 212 31.97 21.39 16.96
C GLY A 212 32.23 22.24 15.72
N ALA A 213 31.46 22.06 14.62
CA ALA A 213 31.54 22.95 13.47
C ALA A 213 30.64 24.18 13.66
N LYS A 214 31.11 25.34 13.21
CA LYS A 214 30.34 26.58 13.25
C LYS A 214 29.63 26.90 11.95
N VAL A 215 29.85 26.12 10.90
CA VAL A 215 29.22 26.26 9.57
C VAL A 215 28.80 24.91 9.02
N PRO A 216 27.64 24.82 8.37
CA PRO A 216 27.19 23.59 7.72
C PRO A 216 27.99 23.31 6.44
N GLU A 217 27.99 22.03 5.98
CA GLU A 217 28.62 21.64 4.71
C GLU A 217 27.91 22.26 3.50
N LEU A 218 26.60 22.44 3.58
CA LEU A 218 25.75 23.04 2.56
C LEU A 218 25.02 24.24 3.12
N ARG A 219 25.12 25.36 2.41
CA ARG A 219 24.55 26.65 2.85
C ARG A 219 24.03 27.41 1.65
N PHE A 220 22.99 28.20 1.84
CA PHE A 220 22.51 29.10 0.80
C PHE A 220 23.53 30.22 0.52
N ALA A 221 23.62 30.61 -0.73
CA ALA A 221 24.48 31.75 -1.13
C ALA A 221 24.04 33.03 -0.38
N GLY A 222 25.03 33.86 0.00
CA GLY A 222 24.78 35.12 0.72
C GLY A 222 24.79 34.99 2.27
N PHE A 223 24.90 33.79 2.82
CA PHE A 223 25.08 33.60 4.24
C PHE A 223 26.51 33.12 4.53
N ALA A 224 27.33 33.99 5.10
CA ALA A 224 28.76 33.73 5.33
C ALA A 224 29.12 33.64 6.84
N ASP A 225 28.30 34.19 7.71
CA ASP A 225 28.62 34.31 9.13
C ASP A 225 28.60 32.98 9.84
N ASP A 226 29.47 32.82 10.85
CA ASP A 226 29.47 31.63 11.73
C ASP A 226 28.13 31.49 12.43
N TRP A 227 27.69 30.24 12.64
CA TRP A 227 26.54 29.98 13.49
C TRP A 227 26.91 30.17 14.96
N GLU A 228 26.03 30.84 15.70
CA GLU A 228 26.19 31.05 17.13
C GLU A 228 25.65 29.87 17.93
N GLU A 229 26.41 29.42 18.90
CA GLU A 229 25.93 28.48 19.91
C GLU A 229 25.20 29.21 21.01
N ARG A 230 23.91 28.92 21.20
CA ARG A 230 23.08 29.52 22.25
C ARG A 230 22.32 28.43 23.02
N LYS A 231 22.05 28.67 24.28
CA LYS A 231 21.15 27.81 25.05
C LYS A 231 19.73 27.93 24.51
N LEU A 232 19.02 26.81 24.46
CA LEU A 232 17.61 26.81 23.99
C LEU A 232 16.73 27.74 24.84
N SER A 233 16.99 27.84 26.16
CA SER A 233 16.32 28.76 27.08
C SER A 233 16.45 30.26 26.72
N ASP A 234 17.49 30.61 25.95
CA ASP A 234 17.73 31.99 25.53
C ASP A 234 16.99 32.35 24.24
N ILE A 235 16.49 31.33 23.55
CA ILE A 235 15.83 31.45 22.24
C ILE A 235 14.30 31.25 22.37
N VAL A 236 13.86 30.37 23.27
CA VAL A 236 12.44 30.04 23.45
C VAL A 236 12.03 30.16 24.93
N SER A 237 10.78 30.48 25.15
CA SER A 237 10.17 30.46 26.46
C SER A 237 9.03 29.44 26.51
N ARG A 238 8.90 28.78 27.66
CA ARG A 238 7.85 27.78 27.85
C ARG A 238 6.49 28.43 27.99
N LEU A 239 5.47 27.88 27.33
CA LEU A 239 4.08 28.24 27.58
C LEU A 239 3.64 27.72 28.95
N SER A 240 3.15 28.64 29.82
CA SER A 240 2.67 28.31 31.17
C SER A 240 1.19 28.62 31.38
N LYS A 241 0.59 29.40 30.48
CA LYS A 241 -0.83 29.80 30.60
C LYS A 241 -1.72 28.60 30.29
N SER A 242 -2.62 28.30 31.20
CA SER A 242 -3.63 27.26 31.00
C SER A 242 -5.02 27.86 30.81
N SER A 243 -5.90 27.10 30.14
CA SER A 243 -7.29 27.48 29.89
C SER A 243 -8.17 26.22 29.85
N ASN A 244 -9.45 26.42 30.19
CA ASN A 244 -10.51 25.43 30.01
C ASN A 244 -11.64 25.98 29.11
N ASN A 245 -11.36 27.00 28.28
CA ASN A 245 -12.34 27.61 27.40
C ASN A 245 -12.87 26.56 26.40
N SER A 246 -14.16 26.24 26.54
CA SER A 246 -14.83 25.20 25.72
C SER A 246 -14.99 25.55 24.24
N GLU A 247 -14.79 26.82 23.86
CA GLU A 247 -14.86 27.27 22.46
C GLU A 247 -13.55 27.07 21.66
N LEU A 248 -12.48 26.66 22.34
CA LEU A 248 -11.20 26.43 21.68
C LEU A 248 -10.98 24.94 21.38
N PRO A 249 -10.45 24.57 20.20
CA PRO A 249 -10.18 23.19 19.86
C PRO A 249 -9.11 22.57 20.76
N ARG A 250 -9.21 21.26 20.97
CA ARG A 250 -8.28 20.44 21.78
C ARG A 250 -7.32 19.68 20.89
N VAL A 251 -6.05 19.66 21.32
CA VAL A 251 -4.99 18.86 20.69
C VAL A 251 -4.41 17.89 21.71
N GLU A 252 -4.36 16.62 21.34
CA GLU A 252 -3.75 15.52 22.10
C GLU A 252 -2.65 14.86 21.28
N PHE A 253 -1.83 14.00 21.89
CA PHE A 253 -0.75 13.28 21.17
C PHE A 253 -1.25 12.46 19.99
N GLU A 254 -2.43 11.86 20.11
CA GLU A 254 -3.07 11.05 19.06
C GLU A 254 -3.48 11.86 17.81
N ASP A 255 -3.60 13.18 17.95
CA ASP A 255 -3.99 14.08 16.85
C ASP A 255 -2.79 14.49 15.97
N ILE A 256 -1.56 14.13 16.40
CA ILE A 256 -0.31 14.58 15.75
C ILE A 256 0.30 13.45 14.93
N VAL A 257 0.74 13.79 13.71
CA VAL A 257 1.55 12.87 12.91
C VAL A 257 2.98 12.87 13.42
N SER A 258 3.45 11.73 13.94
CA SER A 258 4.79 11.57 14.48
C SER A 258 5.88 12.07 13.53
N GLY A 259 6.71 13.00 14.00
CA GLY A 259 7.85 13.54 13.27
C GLY A 259 7.54 14.53 12.15
N GLU A 260 6.27 14.85 11.89
CA GLU A 260 5.90 15.70 10.76
C GLU A 260 5.45 17.11 11.15
N GLY A 261 5.20 17.37 12.44
CA GLY A 261 4.81 18.69 12.95
C GLY A 261 3.43 19.17 12.53
N ARG A 262 2.55 18.26 12.11
CA ARG A 262 1.19 18.53 11.65
C ARG A 262 0.17 17.61 12.29
N LEU A 263 -1.10 17.97 12.19
CA LEU A 263 -2.22 17.14 12.62
C LEU A 263 -2.48 15.99 11.62
N ASN A 264 -3.01 14.89 12.13
CA ASN A 264 -3.46 13.74 11.32
C ASN A 264 -4.94 13.82 10.94
N LYS A 265 -5.69 14.71 11.59
CA LYS A 265 -7.12 14.95 11.36
C LYS A 265 -7.48 16.40 11.68
N ASP A 266 -8.62 16.84 11.21
CA ASP A 266 -9.19 18.13 11.61
C ASP A 266 -9.65 18.09 13.08
N VAL A 267 -9.16 19.03 13.88
CA VAL A 267 -9.53 19.20 15.30
C VAL A 267 -10.41 20.42 15.54
N SER A 268 -10.80 21.16 14.51
CA SER A 268 -11.58 22.40 14.61
C SER A 268 -12.90 22.25 15.39
N HIS A 269 -13.43 21.03 15.44
CA HIS A 269 -14.66 20.67 16.15
C HIS A 269 -14.41 19.75 17.38
N LYS A 270 -13.15 19.56 17.80
CA LYS A 270 -12.80 18.77 18.98
C LYS A 270 -12.84 19.65 20.22
N PHE A 271 -14.03 19.88 20.77
CA PHE A 271 -14.26 20.71 21.94
C PHE A 271 -14.52 19.86 23.19
N ASP A 272 -14.01 20.28 24.34
CA ASP A 272 -14.36 19.80 25.67
C ASP A 272 -14.05 20.86 26.74
N ASP A 273 -14.24 20.56 28.02
CA ASP A 273 -14.03 21.48 29.16
C ASP A 273 -12.73 21.17 29.93
N ARG A 274 -11.94 20.20 29.48
CA ARG A 274 -10.67 19.86 30.15
C ARG A 274 -9.70 21.04 30.11
N LYS A 275 -9.04 21.28 31.26
CA LYS A 275 -8.00 22.28 31.37
C LYS A 275 -6.71 21.81 30.73
N GLY A 276 -6.09 22.64 29.91
CA GLY A 276 -4.82 22.34 29.22
C GLY A 276 -3.98 23.58 28.97
N ILE A 277 -2.87 23.44 28.29
CA ILE A 277 -1.97 24.56 27.96
C ILE A 277 -2.58 25.36 26.81
N LEU A 278 -2.81 26.66 27.02
CA LEU A 278 -3.27 27.54 25.94
C LEU A 278 -2.13 27.86 24.99
N PHE A 279 -2.33 27.63 23.72
CA PHE A 279 -1.39 27.96 22.66
C PHE A 279 -2.05 28.84 21.59
N SER A 280 -1.22 29.50 20.79
CA SER A 280 -1.62 30.36 19.68
C SER A 280 -0.89 29.90 18.40
N SER A 281 -1.30 30.44 17.24
CA SER A 281 -0.55 30.27 15.99
C SER A 281 0.94 30.60 16.19
N GLN A 282 1.81 29.87 15.50
CA GLN A 282 3.27 29.92 15.59
C GLN A 282 3.87 29.36 16.90
N ASN A 283 3.08 28.88 17.84
CA ASN A 283 3.63 28.13 18.95
C ASN A 283 3.98 26.69 18.54
N ILE A 284 5.04 26.16 19.13
CA ILE A 284 5.45 24.76 18.96
C ILE A 284 4.99 23.98 20.19
N LEU A 285 4.16 22.98 19.98
CA LEU A 285 3.81 22.00 20.99
C LEU A 285 4.80 20.85 20.88
N TYR A 286 5.52 20.53 21.94
CA TYR A 286 6.47 19.43 21.96
C TYR A 286 6.09 18.40 23.02
N GLY A 287 5.90 17.14 22.62
CA GLY A 287 5.55 16.06 23.53
C GLY A 287 6.68 15.73 24.49
N LYS A 288 6.47 16.00 25.77
CA LYS A 288 7.44 15.80 26.84
C LYS A 288 7.68 14.32 27.14
N LEU A 289 6.62 13.51 27.12
CA LEU A 289 6.69 12.09 27.37
C LEU A 289 7.09 11.32 26.10
N ARG A 290 7.99 10.35 26.25
CA ARG A 290 8.43 9.48 25.14
C ARG A 290 8.90 10.27 23.91
N PRO A 291 9.98 11.04 24.03
CA PRO A 291 10.48 11.92 22.94
C PRO A 291 10.84 11.15 21.66
N TYR A 292 11.08 9.85 21.75
CA TYR A 292 11.31 8.98 20.59
C TYR A 292 10.07 8.85 19.69
N LEU A 293 8.86 9.15 20.20
CA LEU A 293 7.64 9.21 19.39
C LEU A 293 7.58 10.47 18.52
N LYS A 294 8.48 11.44 18.74
CA LYS A 294 8.59 12.66 17.93
C LYS A 294 7.27 13.41 17.76
N ASN A 295 6.44 13.43 18.81
CA ASN A 295 5.17 14.15 18.81
C ASN A 295 5.42 15.64 18.99
N TRP A 296 5.37 16.39 17.91
CA TRP A 296 5.44 17.85 17.93
C TRP A 296 4.50 18.43 16.87
N LEU A 297 4.02 19.65 17.11
CA LEU A 297 3.12 20.39 16.23
C LEU A 297 3.59 21.84 16.14
N LEU A 298 3.78 22.35 14.91
CA LEU A 298 3.82 23.78 14.65
C LEU A 298 2.39 24.27 14.45
N ALA A 299 1.84 24.94 15.44
CA ALA A 299 0.44 25.37 15.42
C ALA A 299 0.22 26.54 14.44
N ASP A 300 -0.78 26.46 13.62
CA ASP A 300 -1.28 27.51 12.72
C ASP A 300 -2.62 28.12 13.20
N PHE A 301 -3.12 27.65 14.34
CA PHE A 301 -4.35 28.10 14.98
C PHE A 301 -4.17 28.29 16.49
N LYS A 302 -5.21 28.79 17.15
CA LYS A 302 -5.29 28.93 18.62
C LYS A 302 -6.08 27.78 19.20
N GLY A 303 -5.57 27.16 20.28
CA GLY A 303 -6.19 25.98 20.87
C GLY A 303 -5.69 25.69 22.28
N ILE A 304 -6.06 24.53 22.79
CA ILE A 304 -5.66 24.03 24.11
C ILE A 304 -5.01 22.67 23.92
N ALA A 305 -3.76 22.53 24.34
CA ALA A 305 -3.02 21.27 24.33
C ALA A 305 -3.31 20.50 25.63
N LEU A 306 -3.77 19.26 25.47
CA LEU A 306 -4.06 18.34 26.56
C LEU A 306 -2.96 17.28 26.65
N GLY A 307 -2.49 17.05 27.87
CA GLY A 307 -1.40 16.14 28.16
C GLY A 307 -0.06 16.86 28.41
N ASP A 308 1.03 16.09 28.42
CA ASP A 308 2.36 16.56 28.78
C ASP A 308 3.08 17.22 27.59
N PHE A 309 2.61 18.37 27.15
CA PHE A 309 3.29 19.24 26.18
C PHE A 309 4.16 20.32 26.84
N TRP A 310 5.16 20.74 26.08
CA TRP A 310 5.94 21.96 26.30
C TRP A 310 5.65 22.95 25.19
#